data_c4850d41f091c9364aecaf38415c0970
#
_entry.id   c4850d41f091c9364aecaf38415c0970
#
_cell.length_a   1.000
_cell.length_b   1.000
_cell.length_c   1.000
_cell.angle_alpha   90.00
_cell.angle_beta   90.00
_cell.angle_gamma   90.00
#
_symmetry.space_group_name_H-M   'P 1'
#
loop_
_entity.id
_entity.type
_entity.pdbx_description
1 polymer ?
#
loop_
_entity_poly.entity_id
_entity_poly.type
_entity_poly.pdbx_seq_one_letter_code
_entity_poly.pdbx_strand_id
1 'polypeptide(L)'
;MSETKKSGIDYWKQIVVVMSLGWVAIWIYHTVLTPIYPEIQASLDNVSNAEIGAIASFYFFAYCSMQIPCGILVDKFGQKIMLMAGFTLFIIGTLCIAKANGLTMIYIGSLMAGGGCASFFSSAYSLSSANVPQARRALANAIINSGSAIGMGIGLIGSSVLVKNMSMAWQNVLYIVAAILVIMLCVFTLVIRGKAKSDSAQAEKQTQTVTEDEKRAPLFSGLLCSVYFLYFCTCYGYYLIVTWLPSYLQTERGFDGGAIGLASALVAVVGVPGALFFSHLSDKFRNSKVKVILGLEIVAAAMLAFTVLSPNTTMLMVSLTLYGLLGKMAVDPILISFVSEQASAKSLGRAFSLFNFFGMSSAVVAPTLTGFISDVTGSKEISFVISACLVVTGTLIFAVVTLYKKKATQRIASA
;
A
#
# COMPACT_ATOMS: atom_id res chain seq x y z
N MET A 1 29.96 6.31 42.58
CA MET A 1 28.49 6.31 42.65
C MET A 1 27.98 5.70 41.38
N SER A 2 27.45 4.49 41.49
CA SER A 2 26.96 3.67 40.38
C SER A 2 25.58 4.19 39.96
N GLU A 3 25.49 4.81 38.76
CA GLU A 3 24.19 5.07 38.13
C GLU A 3 23.54 3.75 37.76
N THR A 4 22.50 3.42 38.47
CA THR A 4 21.58 2.30 38.17
C THR A 4 21.00 2.52 36.77
N LYS A 5 21.52 1.78 35.79
CA LYS A 5 20.94 1.60 34.45
C LYS A 5 19.52 1.06 34.61
N LYS A 6 18.49 1.93 34.58
CA LYS A 6 17.12 1.52 34.36
C LYS A 6 17.06 0.74 33.04
N SER A 7 16.78 -0.54 33.09
CA SER A 7 16.56 -1.41 31.94
C SER A 7 15.26 -1.06 31.24
N GLY A 8 15.21 0.11 30.63
CA GLY A 8 14.14 0.51 29.72
C GLY A 8 14.45 0.01 28.31
N ILE A 9 13.44 -0.44 27.60
CA ILE A 9 13.57 -0.75 26.15
C ILE A 9 14.15 0.48 25.45
N ASP A 10 15.19 0.28 24.63
CA ASP A 10 15.82 1.35 23.86
C ASP A 10 14.77 2.14 23.07
N TYR A 11 14.85 3.47 23.07
CA TYR A 11 13.85 4.36 22.45
C TYR A 11 13.58 4.03 20.98
N TRP A 12 14.63 3.69 20.22
CA TRP A 12 14.45 3.30 18.82
C TRP A 12 13.60 2.01 18.65
N LYS A 13 13.68 1.07 19.58
CA LYS A 13 12.83 -0.14 19.57
C LYS A 13 11.37 0.21 19.83
N GLN A 14 11.12 1.16 20.76
CA GLN A 14 9.78 1.67 21.03
C GLN A 14 9.19 2.33 19.78
N ILE A 15 9.98 3.15 19.05
CA ILE A 15 9.55 3.76 17.77
C ILE A 15 9.17 2.69 16.75
N VAL A 16 10.00 1.66 16.57
CA VAL A 16 9.72 0.59 15.60
C VAL A 16 8.40 -0.11 15.92
N VAL A 17 8.18 -0.49 17.18
CA VAL A 17 6.94 -1.15 17.61
C VAL A 17 5.73 -0.24 17.42
N VAL A 18 5.82 1.01 17.87
CA VAL A 18 4.71 1.97 17.79
C VAL A 18 4.35 2.31 16.34
N MET A 19 5.35 2.46 15.45
CA MET A 19 5.10 2.71 14.04
C MET A 19 4.54 1.45 13.33
N SER A 20 4.97 0.25 13.72
CA SER A 20 4.37 -0.99 13.21
C SER A 20 2.90 -1.12 13.61
N LEU A 21 2.56 -0.83 14.88
CA LEU A 21 1.18 -0.80 15.35
C LEU A 21 0.35 0.28 14.65
N GLY A 22 0.94 1.44 14.35
CA GLY A 22 0.31 2.48 13.55
C GLY A 22 -0.06 1.99 12.15
N TRP A 23 0.83 1.25 11.49
CA TRP A 23 0.51 0.60 10.20
C TRP A 23 -0.58 -0.45 10.35
N VAL A 24 -0.58 -1.25 11.42
CA VAL A 24 -1.68 -2.19 11.69
C VAL A 24 -3.02 -1.45 11.75
N ALA A 25 -3.12 -0.38 12.52
CA ALA A 25 -4.36 0.39 12.67
C ALA A 25 -4.84 1.00 11.34
N ILE A 26 -3.92 1.55 10.55
CA ILE A 26 -4.22 2.14 9.25
C ILE A 26 -4.73 1.07 8.27
N TRP A 27 -4.09 -0.08 8.19
CA TRP A 27 -4.48 -1.13 7.25
C TRP A 27 -5.73 -1.89 7.68
N ILE A 28 -6.05 -1.93 8.99
CA ILE A 28 -7.39 -2.33 9.45
C ILE A 28 -8.43 -1.42 8.81
N TYR A 29 -8.28 -0.09 8.90
CA TYR A 29 -9.22 0.84 8.29
C TYR A 29 -9.30 0.69 6.77
N HIS A 30 -8.17 0.53 6.07
CA HIS A 30 -8.12 0.38 4.61
C HIS A 30 -8.97 -0.78 4.09
N THR A 31 -9.09 -1.84 4.88
CA THR A 31 -9.69 -3.10 4.41
C THR A 31 -10.98 -3.48 5.11
N VAL A 32 -11.33 -2.79 6.20
CA VAL A 32 -12.48 -3.13 7.04
C VAL A 32 -13.82 -3.04 6.31
N LEU A 33 -13.97 -2.11 5.36
CA LEU A 33 -15.22 -1.92 4.62
C LEU A 33 -15.37 -2.87 3.44
N THR A 34 -14.28 -3.36 2.86
CA THR A 34 -14.33 -4.10 1.59
C THR A 34 -15.11 -5.43 1.65
N PRO A 35 -15.03 -6.26 2.72
CA PRO A 35 -15.84 -7.47 2.83
C PRO A 35 -17.33 -7.22 3.06
N ILE A 36 -17.68 -6.01 3.50
CA ILE A 36 -19.06 -5.65 3.89
C ILE A 36 -19.70 -4.63 2.95
N TYR A 37 -19.15 -4.46 1.75
CA TYR A 37 -19.74 -3.60 0.72
C TYR A 37 -21.19 -3.97 0.37
N PRO A 38 -21.58 -5.25 0.22
CA PRO A 38 -22.97 -5.59 -0.05
C PRO A 38 -23.93 -5.16 1.09
N GLU A 39 -23.51 -5.26 2.34
CA GLU A 39 -24.31 -4.84 3.48
C GLU A 39 -24.44 -3.30 3.56
N ILE A 40 -23.39 -2.57 3.19
CA ILE A 40 -23.44 -1.11 3.08
C ILE A 40 -24.38 -0.70 1.95
N GLN A 41 -24.29 -1.35 0.77
CA GLN A 41 -25.20 -1.12 -0.37
C GLN A 41 -26.66 -1.33 0.01
N ALA A 42 -26.96 -2.44 0.68
CA ALA A 42 -28.31 -2.75 1.13
C ALA A 42 -28.85 -1.72 2.15
N SER A 43 -27.98 -1.12 2.98
CA SER A 43 -28.38 -0.12 3.97
C SER A 43 -28.57 1.29 3.39
N LEU A 44 -28.15 1.52 2.15
CA LEU A 44 -28.16 2.82 1.46
C LEU A 44 -29.03 2.79 0.18
N ASP A 45 -30.17 2.10 0.22
CA ASP A 45 -31.11 1.99 -0.91
C ASP A 45 -30.50 1.40 -2.21
N ASN A 46 -29.60 0.41 -2.06
CA ASN A 46 -28.96 -0.30 -3.17
C ASN A 46 -28.17 0.57 -4.13
N VAL A 47 -27.30 1.39 -3.60
CA VAL A 47 -26.33 2.19 -4.38
C VAL A 47 -25.48 1.33 -5.31
N SER A 48 -25.03 1.88 -6.43
CA SER A 48 -24.25 1.19 -7.44
C SER A 48 -22.87 0.73 -6.94
N ASN A 49 -22.25 -0.24 -7.63
CA ASN A 49 -20.88 -0.68 -7.33
C ASN A 49 -19.87 0.45 -7.56
N ALA A 50 -20.09 1.31 -8.57
CA ALA A 50 -19.24 2.49 -8.81
C ALA A 50 -19.27 3.44 -7.61
N GLU A 51 -20.44 3.70 -7.02
CA GLU A 51 -20.60 4.57 -5.86
C GLU A 51 -19.94 3.98 -4.61
N ILE A 52 -20.07 2.67 -4.39
CA ILE A 52 -19.36 1.98 -3.29
C ILE A 52 -17.85 1.98 -3.50
N GLY A 53 -17.38 1.70 -4.72
CA GLY A 53 -15.96 1.77 -5.05
C GLY A 53 -15.36 3.17 -4.87
N ALA A 54 -16.16 4.22 -5.08
CA ALA A 54 -15.76 5.59 -4.89
C ALA A 54 -15.38 5.91 -3.43
N ILE A 55 -15.87 5.16 -2.44
CA ILE A 55 -15.48 5.31 -1.02
C ILE A 55 -13.95 5.16 -0.88
N ALA A 56 -13.40 4.08 -1.44
CA ALA A 56 -11.96 3.84 -1.44
C ALA A 56 -11.22 4.85 -2.33
N SER A 57 -11.78 5.21 -3.48
CA SER A 57 -11.17 6.18 -4.40
C SER A 57 -11.04 7.57 -3.77
N PHE A 58 -12.04 8.08 -3.07
CA PHE A 58 -11.97 9.36 -2.35
C PHE A 58 -10.94 9.33 -1.22
N TYR A 59 -10.87 8.21 -0.49
CA TYR A 59 -9.84 8.03 0.53
C TYR A 59 -8.42 8.09 -0.07
N PHE A 60 -8.15 7.29 -1.09
CA PHE A 60 -6.82 7.24 -1.71
C PHE A 60 -6.47 8.53 -2.47
N PHE A 61 -7.46 9.21 -3.04
CA PHE A 61 -7.25 10.52 -3.65
C PHE A 61 -6.75 11.55 -2.63
N ALA A 62 -7.41 11.66 -1.47
CA ALA A 62 -6.98 12.56 -0.42
C ALA A 62 -5.62 12.14 0.16
N TYR A 63 -5.41 10.83 0.37
CA TYR A 63 -4.13 10.28 0.83
C TYR A 63 -2.98 10.65 -0.11
N CYS A 64 -3.11 10.41 -1.41
CA CYS A 64 -2.08 10.72 -2.41
C CYS A 64 -1.81 12.23 -2.52
N SER A 65 -2.88 13.03 -2.58
CA SER A 65 -2.78 14.48 -2.71
C SER A 65 -2.08 15.13 -1.51
N MET A 66 -2.30 14.58 -0.32
CA MET A 66 -1.72 15.09 0.92
C MET A 66 -0.35 14.53 1.26
N GLN A 67 0.18 13.53 0.56
CA GLN A 67 1.49 12.95 0.87
C GLN A 67 2.63 13.98 0.79
N ILE A 68 2.68 14.77 -0.29
CA ILE A 68 3.71 15.79 -0.49
C ILE A 68 3.56 16.95 0.52
N PRO A 69 2.37 17.56 0.67
CA PRO A 69 2.12 18.56 1.71
C PRO A 69 2.48 18.08 3.12
N CYS A 70 2.06 16.85 3.49
CA CYS A 70 2.38 16.29 4.80
C CYS A 70 3.88 16.11 5.02
N GLY A 71 4.65 15.71 4.01
CA GLY A 71 6.10 15.63 4.10
C GLY A 71 6.72 16.98 4.46
N ILE A 72 6.33 18.05 3.77
CA ILE A 72 6.81 19.43 4.04
C ILE A 72 6.39 19.89 5.45
N LEU A 73 5.15 19.59 5.84
CA LEU A 73 4.65 19.99 7.17
C LEU A 73 5.32 19.21 8.31
N VAL A 74 5.70 17.94 8.09
CA VAL A 74 6.48 17.13 9.04
C VAL A 74 7.85 17.78 9.29
N ASP A 75 8.52 18.26 8.24
CA ASP A 75 9.80 18.94 8.37
C ASP A 75 9.66 20.25 9.16
N LYS A 76 8.56 21.00 8.95
CA LYS A 76 8.30 22.29 9.60
C LYS A 76 7.85 22.13 11.05
N PHE A 77 6.83 21.31 11.32
CA PHE A 77 6.17 21.20 12.62
C PHE A 77 6.65 20.01 13.47
N GLY A 78 7.37 19.07 12.85
CA GLY A 78 7.86 17.84 13.48
C GLY A 78 6.85 16.70 13.47
N GLN A 79 7.38 15.50 13.61
CA GLN A 79 6.66 14.24 13.43
C GLN A 79 5.50 14.06 14.44
N LYS A 80 5.73 14.42 15.71
CA LYS A 80 4.73 14.27 16.77
C LYS A 80 3.45 15.08 16.49
N ILE A 81 3.61 16.37 16.17
CA ILE A 81 2.47 17.25 15.91
C ILE A 81 1.68 16.78 14.68
N MET A 82 2.40 16.37 13.62
CA MET A 82 1.78 15.91 12.40
C MET A 82 1.03 14.59 12.59
N LEU A 83 1.57 13.65 13.37
CA LEU A 83 0.86 12.41 13.72
C LEU A 83 -0.39 12.68 14.55
N MET A 84 -0.31 13.59 15.53
CA MET A 84 -1.47 13.96 16.35
C MET A 84 -2.56 14.62 15.50
N ALA A 85 -2.24 15.63 14.72
CA ALA A 85 -3.19 16.33 13.86
C ALA A 85 -3.80 15.38 12.81
N GLY A 86 -2.96 14.58 12.14
CA GLY A 86 -3.40 13.63 11.12
C GLY A 86 -4.30 12.53 11.69
N PHE A 87 -3.93 11.89 12.79
CA PHE A 87 -4.77 10.86 13.41
C PHE A 87 -6.06 11.43 14.00
N THR A 88 -6.05 12.68 14.51
CA THR A 88 -7.30 13.36 14.92
C THR A 88 -8.24 13.52 13.72
N LEU A 89 -7.75 14.01 12.59
CA LEU A 89 -8.55 14.14 11.35
C LEU A 89 -9.02 12.77 10.84
N PHE A 90 -8.17 11.75 10.93
CA PHE A 90 -8.50 10.37 10.57
C PHE A 90 -9.64 9.81 11.42
N ILE A 91 -9.60 10.00 12.75
CA ILE A 91 -10.65 9.59 13.67
C ILE A 91 -11.97 10.31 13.35
N ILE A 92 -11.93 11.63 13.15
CA ILE A 92 -13.12 12.41 12.79
C ILE A 92 -13.72 11.88 11.48
N GLY A 93 -12.92 11.64 10.45
CA GLY A 93 -13.37 11.06 9.18
C GLY A 93 -14.00 9.69 9.36
N THR A 94 -13.40 8.81 10.17
CA THR A 94 -13.93 7.46 10.47
C THR A 94 -15.28 7.56 11.20
N LEU A 95 -15.41 8.45 12.18
CA LEU A 95 -16.67 8.68 12.90
C LEU A 95 -17.75 9.32 12.00
N CYS A 96 -17.33 10.16 11.05
CA CYS A 96 -18.22 10.75 10.06
C CYS A 96 -18.86 9.63 9.20
N ILE A 97 -18.06 8.66 8.74
CA ILE A 97 -18.57 7.50 7.99
C ILE A 97 -19.49 6.64 8.88
N ALA A 98 -19.10 6.38 10.14
CA ALA A 98 -19.89 5.57 11.05
C ALA A 98 -21.29 6.16 11.34
N LYS A 99 -21.44 7.47 11.28
CA LYS A 99 -22.71 8.18 11.48
C LYS A 99 -23.43 8.57 10.18
N ALA A 100 -22.91 8.13 9.04
CA ALA A 100 -23.44 8.55 7.75
C ALA A 100 -24.84 7.99 7.50
N ASN A 101 -25.73 8.84 7.06
CA ASN A 101 -27.08 8.50 6.58
C ASN A 101 -27.16 8.48 5.04
N GLY A 102 -26.04 8.66 4.33
CA GLY A 102 -25.99 8.68 2.88
C GLY A 102 -24.55 8.81 2.35
N LEU A 103 -24.38 8.55 1.06
CA LEU A 103 -23.09 8.50 0.38
C LEU A 103 -22.24 9.77 0.52
N THR A 104 -22.84 10.95 0.42
CA THR A 104 -22.12 12.22 0.51
C THR A 104 -21.32 12.33 1.81
N MET A 105 -21.93 11.94 2.92
CA MET A 105 -21.26 11.97 4.22
C MET A 105 -20.14 10.93 4.30
N ILE A 106 -20.32 9.75 3.67
CA ILE A 106 -19.29 8.71 3.57
C ILE A 106 -18.10 9.23 2.75
N TYR A 107 -18.33 9.90 1.62
CA TYR A 107 -17.27 10.46 0.78
C TYR A 107 -16.48 11.56 1.50
N ILE A 108 -17.18 12.48 2.19
CA ILE A 108 -16.51 13.51 3.01
C ILE A 108 -15.67 12.87 4.11
N GLY A 109 -16.23 11.89 4.83
CA GLY A 109 -15.50 11.14 5.84
C GLY A 109 -14.28 10.40 5.27
N SER A 110 -14.39 9.83 4.06
CA SER A 110 -13.29 9.16 3.37
C SER A 110 -12.18 10.13 2.97
N LEU A 111 -12.52 11.32 2.45
CA LEU A 111 -11.54 12.38 2.17
C LEU A 111 -10.80 12.82 3.44
N MET A 112 -11.53 13.02 4.54
CA MET A 112 -10.94 13.40 5.84
C MET A 112 -10.01 12.29 6.36
N ALA A 113 -10.46 11.05 6.31
CA ALA A 113 -9.68 9.90 6.75
C ALA A 113 -8.39 9.72 5.93
N GLY A 114 -8.49 9.82 4.60
CA GLY A 114 -7.33 9.73 3.69
C GLY A 114 -6.33 10.87 3.91
N GLY A 115 -6.82 12.11 4.00
CA GLY A 115 -5.99 13.28 4.27
C GLY A 115 -5.27 13.20 5.62
N GLY A 116 -5.97 12.75 6.65
CA GLY A 116 -5.38 12.53 7.98
C GLY A 116 -4.31 11.45 7.99
N CYS A 117 -4.59 10.32 7.34
CA CYS A 117 -3.67 9.19 7.24
C CYS A 117 -2.37 9.53 6.50
N ALA A 118 -2.39 10.46 5.54
CA ALA A 118 -1.21 10.84 4.74
C ALA A 118 -0.02 11.35 5.58
N SER A 119 -0.29 11.88 6.78
CA SER A 119 0.75 12.32 7.71
C SER A 119 1.61 11.19 8.28
N PHE A 120 1.10 9.95 8.27
CA PHE A 120 1.74 8.83 8.95
C PHE A 120 3.01 8.36 8.24
N PHE A 121 2.96 8.17 6.91
CA PHE A 121 4.07 7.64 6.13
C PHE A 121 5.34 8.47 6.34
N SER A 122 5.26 9.78 6.09
CA SER A 122 6.38 10.70 6.24
C SER A 122 6.91 10.74 7.67
N SER A 123 6.00 10.74 8.66
CA SER A 123 6.39 10.77 10.08
C SER A 123 7.06 9.49 10.53
N ALA A 124 6.53 8.31 10.14
CA ALA A 124 7.05 7.01 10.56
C ALA A 124 8.48 6.78 10.05
N TYR A 125 8.72 7.02 8.76
CA TYR A 125 10.04 6.79 8.17
C TYR A 125 11.05 7.88 8.54
N SER A 126 10.60 9.12 8.77
CA SER A 126 11.44 10.18 9.32
C SER A 126 11.89 9.86 10.76
N LEU A 127 10.96 9.39 11.63
CA LEU A 127 11.30 8.93 12.99
C LEU A 127 12.25 7.74 12.98
N SER A 128 12.01 6.76 12.09
CA SER A 128 12.91 5.61 11.91
C SER A 128 14.31 6.06 11.50
N SER A 129 14.42 6.94 10.51
CA SER A 129 15.71 7.44 10.01
C SER A 129 16.48 8.23 11.05
N ALA A 130 15.79 9.00 11.90
CA ALA A 130 16.41 9.83 12.92
C ALA A 130 16.90 9.04 14.16
N ASN A 131 16.20 7.95 14.52
CA ASN A 131 16.42 7.29 15.80
C ASN A 131 17.00 5.88 15.69
N VAL A 132 16.81 5.19 14.58
CA VAL A 132 17.30 3.82 14.40
C VAL A 132 18.74 3.81 13.92
N PRO A 133 19.65 3.04 14.57
CA PRO A 133 21.02 2.88 14.12
C PRO A 133 21.10 2.47 12.65
N GLN A 134 22.01 3.06 11.86
CA GLN A 134 22.12 2.86 10.41
C GLN A 134 22.19 1.36 10.01
N ALA A 135 22.95 0.57 10.76
CA ALA A 135 23.08 -0.86 10.50
C ALA A 135 21.77 -1.67 10.69
N ARG A 136 20.75 -1.10 11.34
CA ARG A 136 19.47 -1.77 11.64
C ARG A 136 18.25 -1.12 10.98
N ARG A 137 18.45 -0.02 10.23
CA ARG A 137 17.35 0.73 9.60
C ARG A 137 16.54 -0.11 8.61
N ALA A 138 17.21 -0.92 7.79
CA ALA A 138 16.53 -1.78 6.82
C ALA A 138 15.59 -2.77 7.52
N LEU A 139 16.09 -3.46 8.57
CA LEU A 139 15.28 -4.38 9.36
C LEU A 139 14.14 -3.66 10.09
N ALA A 140 14.41 -2.49 10.69
CA ALA A 140 13.39 -1.69 11.38
C ALA A 140 12.27 -1.26 10.42
N ASN A 141 12.62 -0.78 9.23
CA ASN A 141 11.64 -0.39 8.21
C ASN A 141 10.83 -1.60 7.69
N ALA A 142 11.46 -2.77 7.57
CA ALA A 142 10.75 -4.00 7.22
C ALA A 142 9.73 -4.40 8.31
N ILE A 143 10.10 -4.32 9.60
CA ILE A 143 9.19 -4.57 10.73
C ILE A 143 8.05 -3.54 10.74
N ILE A 144 8.34 -2.26 10.55
CA ILE A 144 7.32 -1.21 10.46
C ILE A 144 6.34 -1.54 9.33
N ASN A 145 6.84 -1.88 8.16
CA ASN A 145 6.00 -2.17 6.99
C ASN A 145 5.20 -3.48 7.13
N SER A 146 5.71 -4.48 7.87
CA SER A 146 4.98 -5.74 8.10
C SER A 146 3.65 -5.54 8.85
N GLY A 147 3.52 -4.45 9.60
CA GLY A 147 2.27 -4.04 10.22
C GLY A 147 1.12 -3.91 9.22
N SER A 148 1.41 -3.57 7.98
CA SER A 148 0.40 -3.45 6.92
C SER A 148 -0.28 -4.79 6.60
N ALA A 149 0.46 -5.88 6.48
CA ALA A 149 -0.09 -7.20 6.20
C ALA A 149 -0.94 -7.73 7.38
N ILE A 150 -0.46 -7.50 8.61
CA ILE A 150 -1.20 -7.86 9.83
C ILE A 150 -2.50 -7.07 9.90
N GLY A 151 -2.46 -5.75 9.69
CA GLY A 151 -3.63 -4.89 9.71
C GLY A 151 -4.64 -5.27 8.63
N MET A 152 -4.19 -5.58 7.42
CA MET A 152 -5.03 -6.06 6.33
C MET A 152 -5.75 -7.35 6.71
N GLY A 153 -5.04 -8.34 7.25
CA GLY A 153 -5.65 -9.59 7.70
C GLY A 153 -6.71 -9.37 8.78
N ILE A 154 -6.40 -8.57 9.80
CA ILE A 154 -7.34 -8.23 10.88
C ILE A 154 -8.57 -7.50 10.34
N GLY A 155 -8.39 -6.54 9.43
CA GLY A 155 -9.49 -5.77 8.84
C GLY A 155 -10.44 -6.65 8.02
N LEU A 156 -9.90 -7.47 7.12
CA LEU A 156 -10.69 -8.36 6.25
C LEU A 156 -11.42 -9.46 7.04
N ILE A 157 -10.70 -10.16 7.91
CA ILE A 157 -11.28 -11.25 8.71
C ILE A 157 -12.22 -10.68 9.76
N GLY A 158 -11.78 -9.64 10.47
CA GLY A 158 -12.54 -9.05 11.58
C GLY A 158 -13.89 -8.49 11.12
N SER A 159 -13.93 -7.68 10.07
CA SER A 159 -15.19 -7.14 9.56
C SER A 159 -16.12 -8.22 9.02
N SER A 160 -15.58 -9.20 8.30
CA SER A 160 -16.36 -10.31 7.77
C SER A 160 -17.00 -11.12 8.90
N VAL A 161 -16.26 -11.45 9.95
CA VAL A 161 -16.79 -12.19 11.12
C VAL A 161 -17.81 -11.36 11.88
N LEU A 162 -17.49 -10.11 12.22
CA LEU A 162 -18.37 -9.26 13.02
C LEU A 162 -19.71 -8.97 12.32
N VAL A 163 -19.68 -8.66 11.03
CA VAL A 163 -20.91 -8.30 10.30
C VAL A 163 -21.66 -9.53 9.80
N LYS A 164 -20.97 -10.48 9.16
CA LYS A 164 -21.65 -11.62 8.50
C LYS A 164 -21.97 -12.77 9.46
N ASN A 165 -21.09 -13.08 10.41
CA ASN A 165 -21.35 -14.19 11.36
C ASN A 165 -22.06 -13.71 12.63
N MET A 166 -21.72 -12.51 13.14
CA MET A 166 -22.29 -11.98 14.37
C MET A 166 -23.43 -10.99 14.12
N SER A 167 -23.81 -10.73 12.86
CA SER A 167 -24.89 -9.83 12.46
C SER A 167 -24.76 -8.42 13.05
N MET A 168 -23.51 -7.96 13.29
CA MET A 168 -23.24 -6.62 13.79
C MET A 168 -23.50 -5.58 12.69
N ALA A 169 -24.15 -4.47 13.03
CA ALA A 169 -24.30 -3.35 12.10
C ALA A 169 -22.91 -2.84 11.66
N TRP A 170 -22.73 -2.58 10.36
CA TRP A 170 -21.44 -2.17 9.80
C TRP A 170 -20.88 -0.88 10.41
N GLN A 171 -21.76 0.02 10.85
CA GLN A 171 -21.37 1.24 11.57
C GLN A 171 -20.60 0.95 12.86
N ASN A 172 -21.00 -0.11 13.58
CA ASN A 172 -20.36 -0.49 14.85
C ASN A 172 -18.92 -0.95 14.62
N VAL A 173 -18.62 -1.56 13.50
CA VAL A 173 -17.25 -1.94 13.14
C VAL A 173 -16.38 -0.68 12.99
N LEU A 174 -16.91 0.39 12.41
CA LEU A 174 -16.18 1.67 12.32
C LEU A 174 -15.98 2.35 13.67
N TYR A 175 -16.92 2.21 14.62
CA TYR A 175 -16.69 2.67 16.00
C TYR A 175 -15.55 1.90 16.67
N ILE A 176 -15.43 0.57 16.44
CA ILE A 176 -14.30 -0.22 16.92
C ILE A 176 -12.99 0.29 16.30
N VAL A 177 -12.97 0.52 14.99
CA VAL A 177 -11.80 1.08 14.31
C VAL A 177 -11.45 2.46 14.85
N ALA A 178 -12.43 3.35 15.05
CA ALA A 178 -12.20 4.66 15.66
C ALA A 178 -11.59 4.54 17.06
N ALA A 179 -12.05 3.59 17.88
CA ALA A 179 -11.46 3.32 19.21
C ALA A 179 -9.99 2.87 19.09
N ILE A 180 -9.66 1.99 18.13
CA ILE A 180 -8.27 1.57 17.85
C ILE A 180 -7.41 2.80 17.46
N LEU A 181 -7.92 3.68 16.59
CA LEU A 181 -7.22 4.90 16.20
C LEU A 181 -7.01 5.87 17.36
N VAL A 182 -7.98 5.99 18.29
CA VAL A 182 -7.85 6.79 19.53
C VAL A 182 -6.77 6.20 20.43
N ILE A 183 -6.74 4.88 20.62
CA ILE A 183 -5.68 4.22 21.38
C ILE A 183 -4.32 4.52 20.76
N MET A 184 -4.20 4.41 19.42
CA MET A 184 -2.95 4.74 18.72
C MET A 184 -2.56 6.20 18.86
N LEU A 185 -3.52 7.13 18.82
CA LEU A 185 -3.28 8.55 19.08
C LEU A 185 -2.72 8.77 20.50
N CYS A 186 -3.28 8.13 21.51
CA CYS A 186 -2.76 8.15 22.88
C CYS A 186 -1.33 7.58 22.95
N VAL A 187 -1.08 6.45 22.29
CA VAL A 187 0.26 5.85 22.24
C VAL A 187 1.27 6.79 21.59
N PHE A 188 0.92 7.45 20.49
CA PHE A 188 1.79 8.44 19.84
C PHE A 188 2.10 9.63 20.77
N THR A 189 1.09 10.13 21.48
CA THR A 189 1.29 11.26 22.40
C THR A 189 2.23 10.91 23.56
N LEU A 190 2.14 9.67 24.08
CA LEU A 190 2.93 9.22 25.21
C LEU A 190 4.35 8.80 24.84
N VAL A 191 4.52 8.10 23.71
CA VAL A 191 5.82 7.50 23.34
C VAL A 191 6.68 8.43 22.51
N ILE A 192 6.08 9.18 21.56
CA ILE A 192 6.88 10.01 20.65
C ILE A 192 7.30 11.30 21.34
N ARG A 193 8.60 11.53 21.38
CA ARG A 193 9.18 12.76 21.93
C ARG A 193 8.96 13.92 20.96
N GLY A 194 8.68 15.11 21.48
CA GLY A 194 8.62 16.34 20.68
C GLY A 194 9.98 16.70 20.08
N LYS A 195 9.98 17.49 19.00
CA LYS A 195 11.21 17.98 18.34
C LYS A 195 12.03 18.81 19.34
N ALA A 196 13.21 18.33 19.73
CA ALA A 196 14.16 19.16 20.44
C ALA A 196 14.75 20.18 19.45
N LYS A 197 14.91 21.45 19.87
CA LYS A 197 15.40 22.56 19.02
C LYS A 197 16.82 22.38 18.42
N SER A 198 17.54 21.30 18.78
CA SER A 198 18.91 21.04 18.33
C SER A 198 19.07 20.11 17.11
N ASP A 199 18.00 19.44 16.64
CA ASP A 199 18.17 18.37 15.65
C ASP A 199 18.09 18.84 14.19
N SER A 200 17.73 20.10 13.96
CA SER A 200 17.66 20.69 12.60
C SER A 200 19.03 20.85 11.91
N ALA A 201 20.11 20.89 12.66
CA ALA A 201 21.46 21.10 12.11
C ALA A 201 22.17 19.81 11.63
N GLN A 202 21.69 18.63 12.03
CA GLN A 202 22.29 17.36 11.62
C GLN A 202 21.69 16.76 10.36
N ALA A 203 20.45 17.09 10.02
CA ALA A 203 19.79 16.63 8.80
C ALA A 203 20.39 17.29 7.53
N GLU A 204 20.84 18.53 7.61
CA GLU A 204 21.47 19.24 6.48
C GLU A 204 22.90 18.75 6.16
N LYS A 205 23.63 18.17 7.12
CA LYS A 205 25.00 17.70 6.90
C LYS A 205 25.16 16.35 6.21
N GLN A 206 24.10 15.55 6.08
CA GLN A 206 24.18 14.26 5.38
C GLN A 206 23.90 14.34 3.87
N THR A 207 23.61 15.52 3.34
CA THR A 207 23.34 15.72 1.90
C THR A 207 24.58 16.15 1.10
N GLN A 208 25.73 16.32 1.73
CA GLN A 208 26.94 16.82 1.08
C GLN A 208 28.11 15.85 1.15
N THR A 209 28.04 14.76 0.42
CA THR A 209 29.23 14.10 -0.17
C THR A 209 28.75 13.17 -1.29
N VAL A 210 28.52 13.71 -2.46
CA VAL A 210 28.38 12.92 -3.68
C VAL A 210 29.39 13.44 -4.69
N THR A 211 30.43 12.67 -4.86
CA THR A 211 31.38 12.77 -5.96
C THR A 211 30.70 12.60 -7.31
N GLU A 212 31.25 13.23 -8.29
CA GLU A 212 30.84 13.49 -9.65
C GLU A 212 30.15 12.37 -10.44
N ASP A 213 29.20 12.82 -11.19
CA ASP A 213 28.44 12.34 -12.33
C ASP A 213 28.96 11.12 -13.13
N GLU A 214 28.25 10.03 -13.00
CA GLU A 214 27.98 9.17 -14.13
C GLU A 214 26.59 9.46 -14.71
N LYS A 215 26.46 9.50 -16.04
CA LYS A 215 25.25 9.79 -16.84
C LYS A 215 24.08 8.88 -16.49
N ARG A 216 23.37 9.17 -15.41
CA ARG A 216 22.14 8.45 -15.01
C ARG A 216 20.93 9.07 -15.71
N ALA A 217 19.91 8.25 -15.94
CA ALA A 217 18.76 8.62 -16.73
C ALA A 217 17.99 9.82 -16.15
N PRO A 218 17.48 10.74 -16.97
CA PRO A 218 16.58 11.79 -16.51
C PRO A 218 15.28 11.16 -15.96
N LEU A 219 14.58 11.87 -15.06
CA LEU A 219 13.37 11.40 -14.37
C LEU A 219 12.28 10.87 -15.32
N PHE A 220 12.15 11.47 -16.49
CA PHE A 220 11.23 11.08 -17.56
C PHE A 220 11.95 10.39 -18.73
N SER A 221 13.00 9.62 -18.45
CA SER A 221 13.56 8.74 -19.48
C SER A 221 12.55 7.64 -19.85
N GLY A 222 12.58 7.19 -21.09
CA GLY A 222 11.68 6.11 -21.55
C GLY A 222 11.73 4.88 -20.65
N LEU A 223 12.90 4.55 -20.08
CA LEU A 223 13.04 3.44 -19.14
C LEU A 223 12.33 3.70 -17.81
N LEU A 224 12.53 4.85 -17.16
CA LEU A 224 11.86 5.15 -15.89
C LEU A 224 10.35 5.32 -16.10
N CYS A 225 9.91 5.96 -17.19
CA CYS A 225 8.48 6.03 -17.52
C CYS A 225 7.85 4.64 -17.69
N SER A 226 8.56 3.69 -18.34
CA SER A 226 8.06 2.32 -18.48
C SER A 226 7.96 1.60 -17.14
N VAL A 227 8.87 1.86 -16.20
CA VAL A 227 8.79 1.32 -14.82
C VAL A 227 7.62 1.94 -14.04
N TYR A 228 7.40 3.25 -14.15
CA TYR A 228 6.28 3.92 -13.50
C TYR A 228 4.94 3.39 -14.02
N PHE A 229 4.82 3.19 -15.33
CA PHE A 229 3.62 2.63 -15.93
C PHE A 229 3.42 1.15 -15.55
N LEU A 230 4.49 0.34 -15.56
CA LEU A 230 4.44 -1.03 -15.07
C LEU A 230 3.93 -1.07 -13.62
N TYR A 231 4.49 -0.22 -12.75
CA TYR A 231 4.10 -0.17 -11.36
C TYR A 231 2.63 0.26 -11.16
N PHE A 232 2.14 1.20 -11.99
CA PHE A 232 0.71 1.52 -12.02
C PHE A 232 -0.13 0.27 -12.34
N CYS A 233 0.23 -0.49 -13.39
CA CYS A 233 -0.50 -1.69 -13.81
C CYS A 233 -0.48 -2.78 -12.72
N THR A 234 0.68 -3.03 -12.12
CA THR A 234 0.85 -3.99 -11.01
C THR A 234 0.01 -3.60 -9.80
N CYS A 235 0.05 -2.33 -9.41
CA CYS A 235 -0.75 -1.81 -8.30
C CYS A 235 -2.25 -1.82 -8.60
N TYR A 236 -2.66 -1.59 -9.85
CA TYR A 236 -4.06 -1.66 -10.24
C TYR A 236 -4.66 -3.03 -9.93
N GLY A 237 -3.97 -4.12 -10.34
CA GLY A 237 -4.40 -5.48 -10.02
C GLY A 237 -4.47 -5.76 -8.51
N TYR A 238 -3.51 -5.26 -7.77
CA TYR A 238 -3.49 -5.41 -6.32
C TYR A 238 -4.64 -4.66 -5.64
N TYR A 239 -4.90 -3.40 -5.99
CA TYR A 239 -5.99 -2.63 -5.40
C TYR A 239 -7.38 -3.10 -5.84
N LEU A 240 -7.50 -3.66 -7.06
CA LEU A 240 -8.70 -4.37 -7.47
C LEU A 240 -8.98 -5.55 -6.53
N ILE A 241 -7.98 -6.40 -6.26
CA ILE A 241 -8.12 -7.53 -5.32
C ILE A 241 -8.45 -7.03 -3.92
N VAL A 242 -7.69 -6.08 -3.38
CA VAL A 242 -7.91 -5.57 -2.01
C VAL A 242 -9.32 -5.01 -1.84
N THR A 243 -9.87 -4.35 -2.87
CA THR A 243 -11.17 -3.68 -2.77
C THR A 243 -12.33 -4.59 -3.13
N TRP A 244 -12.23 -5.37 -4.20
CA TRP A 244 -13.37 -6.06 -4.78
C TRP A 244 -13.36 -7.58 -4.64
N LEU A 245 -12.22 -8.21 -4.29
CA LEU A 245 -12.17 -9.66 -4.10
C LEU A 245 -13.18 -10.15 -3.06
N PRO A 246 -13.36 -9.51 -1.87
CA PRO A 246 -14.37 -9.98 -0.92
C PRO A 246 -15.78 -10.00 -1.51
N SER A 247 -16.18 -8.92 -2.19
CA SER A 247 -17.49 -8.82 -2.83
C SER A 247 -17.63 -9.85 -3.97
N TYR A 248 -16.60 -10.04 -4.81
CA TYR A 248 -16.56 -11.04 -5.85
C TYR A 248 -16.75 -12.47 -5.30
N LEU A 249 -16.03 -12.80 -4.22
CA LEU A 249 -16.15 -14.11 -3.56
C LEU A 249 -17.58 -14.35 -3.06
N GLN A 250 -18.22 -13.33 -2.50
CA GLN A 250 -19.57 -13.42 -1.99
C GLN A 250 -20.62 -13.54 -3.11
N THR A 251 -20.59 -12.60 -4.07
CA THR A 251 -21.68 -12.46 -5.04
C THR A 251 -21.58 -13.41 -6.24
N GLU A 252 -20.35 -13.78 -6.63
CA GLU A 252 -20.11 -14.56 -7.86
C GLU A 252 -19.53 -15.94 -7.59
N ARG A 253 -18.96 -16.18 -6.40
CA ARG A 253 -18.35 -17.47 -6.02
C ARG A 253 -19.05 -18.18 -4.84
N GLY A 254 -20.09 -17.57 -4.25
CA GLY A 254 -20.90 -18.20 -3.21
C GLY A 254 -20.20 -18.42 -1.87
N PHE A 255 -19.18 -17.61 -1.56
CA PHE A 255 -18.54 -17.64 -0.24
C PHE A 255 -19.42 -16.93 0.80
N ASP A 256 -19.43 -17.44 2.03
CA ASP A 256 -20.23 -16.91 3.12
C ASP A 256 -19.39 -16.59 4.36
N GLY A 257 -19.92 -15.68 5.18
CA GLY A 257 -19.41 -15.39 6.53
C GLY A 257 -17.92 -15.05 6.57
N GLY A 258 -17.24 -15.55 7.57
CA GLY A 258 -15.81 -15.34 7.79
C GLY A 258 -14.89 -15.93 6.71
N ALA A 259 -15.38 -16.89 5.91
CA ALA A 259 -14.60 -17.47 4.81
C ALA A 259 -14.22 -16.44 3.75
N ILE A 260 -15.05 -15.41 3.53
CA ILE A 260 -14.75 -14.29 2.62
C ILE A 260 -13.51 -13.53 3.10
N GLY A 261 -13.50 -13.17 4.39
CA GLY A 261 -12.36 -12.46 4.99
C GLY A 261 -11.08 -13.29 4.98
N LEU A 262 -11.16 -14.58 5.31
CA LEU A 262 -10.02 -15.49 5.29
C LEU A 262 -9.44 -15.65 3.89
N ALA A 263 -10.26 -15.92 2.88
CA ALA A 263 -9.83 -16.08 1.50
C ALA A 263 -9.20 -14.79 0.95
N SER A 264 -9.78 -13.63 1.29
CA SER A 264 -9.25 -12.33 0.87
C SER A 264 -7.93 -11.97 1.58
N ALA A 265 -7.81 -12.30 2.88
CA ALA A 265 -6.61 -12.06 3.66
C ALA A 265 -5.42 -12.94 3.21
N LEU A 266 -5.69 -14.09 2.60
CA LEU A 266 -4.66 -15.03 2.14
C LEU A 266 -3.67 -14.37 1.20
N VAL A 267 -4.13 -13.50 0.29
CA VAL A 267 -3.27 -12.77 -0.65
C VAL A 267 -2.23 -11.92 0.09
N ALA A 268 -2.64 -11.22 1.14
CA ALA A 268 -1.75 -10.36 1.92
C ALA A 268 -0.78 -11.18 2.79
N VAL A 269 -1.28 -12.21 3.48
CA VAL A 269 -0.49 -13.04 4.40
C VAL A 269 0.60 -13.79 3.65
N VAL A 270 0.26 -14.41 2.51
CA VAL A 270 1.22 -15.14 1.68
C VAL A 270 2.16 -14.22 0.92
N GLY A 271 1.76 -12.97 0.70
CA GLY A 271 2.61 -11.96 0.07
C GLY A 271 3.87 -11.60 0.87
N VAL A 272 3.82 -11.70 2.22
CA VAL A 272 4.98 -11.36 3.07
C VAL A 272 6.18 -12.31 2.82
N PRO A 273 6.05 -13.65 2.91
CA PRO A 273 7.15 -14.53 2.56
C PRO A 273 7.60 -14.39 1.09
N GLY A 274 6.67 -14.10 0.16
CA GLY A 274 7.00 -13.79 -1.23
C GLY A 274 7.93 -12.58 -1.35
N ALA A 275 7.56 -11.46 -0.72
CA ALA A 275 8.37 -10.25 -0.71
C ALA A 275 9.79 -10.49 -0.15
N LEU A 276 9.90 -11.21 0.96
CA LEU A 276 11.19 -11.51 1.59
C LEU A 276 12.05 -12.41 0.71
N PHE A 277 11.47 -13.48 0.16
CA PHE A 277 12.18 -14.43 -0.70
C PHE A 277 12.71 -13.78 -1.98
N PHE A 278 11.84 -13.06 -2.70
CA PHE A 278 12.21 -12.44 -3.97
C PHE A 278 13.09 -11.21 -3.81
N SER A 279 12.99 -10.48 -2.70
CA SER A 279 13.96 -9.45 -2.34
C SER A 279 15.37 -10.02 -2.21
N HIS A 280 15.54 -11.10 -1.45
CA HIS A 280 16.82 -11.78 -1.31
C HIS A 280 17.34 -12.36 -2.63
N LEU A 281 16.45 -12.98 -3.42
CA LEU A 281 16.79 -13.52 -4.73
C LEU A 281 17.25 -12.42 -5.71
N SER A 282 16.61 -11.26 -5.68
CA SER A 282 16.99 -10.10 -6.51
C SER A 282 18.39 -9.58 -6.20
N ASP A 283 18.77 -9.57 -4.91
CA ASP A 283 20.11 -9.15 -4.49
C ASP A 283 21.18 -10.14 -4.98
N LYS A 284 20.88 -11.44 -4.90
CA LYS A 284 21.75 -12.51 -5.39
C LYS A 284 21.92 -12.50 -6.91
N PHE A 285 20.85 -12.20 -7.65
CA PHE A 285 20.84 -12.20 -9.12
C PHE A 285 20.78 -10.78 -9.70
N ARG A 286 21.62 -9.89 -9.21
CA ARG A 286 21.62 -8.45 -9.57
C ARG A 286 21.63 -8.20 -11.08
N ASN A 287 22.35 -8.98 -11.86
CA ASN A 287 22.43 -8.86 -13.33
C ASN A 287 21.18 -9.38 -14.08
N SER A 288 20.26 -10.05 -13.37
CA SER A 288 19.06 -10.67 -13.96
C SER A 288 17.75 -10.07 -13.44
N LYS A 289 17.79 -8.93 -12.74
CA LYS A 289 16.60 -8.28 -12.16
C LYS A 289 15.46 -8.12 -13.15
N VAL A 290 15.75 -7.67 -14.37
CA VAL A 290 14.73 -7.50 -15.43
C VAL A 290 14.02 -8.82 -15.72
N LYS A 291 14.75 -9.94 -15.82
CA LYS A 291 14.15 -11.26 -16.08
C LYS A 291 13.25 -11.70 -14.92
N VAL A 292 13.66 -11.42 -13.68
CA VAL A 292 12.87 -11.74 -12.47
C VAL A 292 11.58 -10.91 -12.46
N ILE A 293 11.66 -9.60 -12.71
CA ILE A 293 10.49 -8.71 -12.83
C ILE A 293 9.53 -9.25 -13.89
N LEU A 294 10.01 -9.50 -15.11
CA LEU A 294 9.20 -9.99 -16.22
C LEU A 294 8.53 -11.33 -15.88
N GLY A 295 9.25 -12.25 -15.26
CA GLY A 295 8.72 -13.56 -14.85
C GLY A 295 7.63 -13.44 -13.81
N LEU A 296 7.83 -12.62 -12.77
CA LEU A 296 6.84 -12.40 -11.72
C LEU A 296 5.58 -11.71 -12.25
N GLU A 297 5.72 -10.70 -13.10
CA GLU A 297 4.58 -9.98 -13.68
C GLU A 297 3.75 -10.86 -14.62
N ILE A 298 4.39 -11.71 -15.43
CA ILE A 298 3.68 -12.68 -16.28
C ILE A 298 2.88 -13.66 -15.42
N VAL A 299 3.50 -14.19 -14.35
CA VAL A 299 2.80 -15.09 -13.43
C VAL A 299 1.66 -14.36 -12.70
N ALA A 300 1.88 -13.12 -12.26
CA ALA A 300 0.84 -12.31 -11.62
C ALA A 300 -0.36 -12.10 -12.56
N ALA A 301 -0.12 -11.74 -13.82
CA ALA A 301 -1.17 -11.58 -14.84
C ALA A 301 -1.91 -12.89 -15.10
N ALA A 302 -1.18 -14.00 -15.21
CA ALA A 302 -1.76 -15.33 -15.40
C ALA A 302 -2.66 -15.73 -14.20
N MET A 303 -2.23 -15.45 -12.97
CA MET A 303 -3.01 -15.75 -11.77
C MET A 303 -4.24 -14.85 -11.64
N LEU A 304 -4.17 -13.58 -12.02
CA LEU A 304 -5.34 -12.70 -12.09
C LEU A 304 -6.39 -13.24 -13.08
N ALA A 305 -5.97 -13.64 -14.27
CA ALA A 305 -6.87 -14.26 -15.25
C ALA A 305 -7.42 -15.61 -14.75
N PHE A 306 -6.55 -16.44 -14.14
CA PHE A 306 -6.96 -17.74 -13.63
C PHE A 306 -7.90 -17.65 -12.42
N THR A 307 -7.87 -16.55 -11.65
CA THR A 307 -8.84 -16.30 -10.58
C THR A 307 -10.28 -16.34 -11.10
N VAL A 308 -10.52 -15.78 -12.30
CA VAL A 308 -11.83 -15.78 -12.97
C VAL A 308 -12.12 -17.13 -13.64
N LEU A 309 -11.15 -17.70 -14.34
CA LEU A 309 -11.28 -18.94 -15.10
C LEU A 309 -11.31 -20.20 -14.22
N SER A 310 -11.08 -20.08 -12.91
CA SER A 310 -11.03 -21.22 -12.01
C SER A 310 -12.39 -21.95 -11.92
N PRO A 311 -12.43 -23.26 -12.23
CA PRO A 311 -13.68 -24.02 -12.27
C PRO A 311 -14.21 -24.39 -10.88
N ASN A 312 -13.39 -24.31 -9.84
CA ASN A 312 -13.75 -24.69 -8.49
C ASN A 312 -13.00 -23.85 -7.44
N THR A 313 -13.51 -23.89 -6.20
CA THR A 313 -12.96 -23.15 -5.06
C THR A 313 -11.49 -23.45 -4.79
N THR A 314 -11.07 -24.72 -4.94
CA THR A 314 -9.66 -25.09 -4.66
C THR A 314 -8.70 -24.40 -5.64
N MET A 315 -9.02 -24.42 -6.94
CA MET A 315 -8.21 -23.75 -7.95
C MET A 315 -8.21 -22.22 -7.80
N LEU A 316 -9.37 -21.64 -7.41
CA LEU A 316 -9.44 -20.23 -7.02
C LEU A 316 -8.50 -19.91 -5.87
N MET A 317 -8.50 -20.70 -4.79
CA MET A 317 -7.62 -20.49 -3.65
C MET A 317 -6.15 -20.66 -4.01
N VAL A 318 -5.79 -21.60 -4.88
CA VAL A 318 -4.43 -21.76 -5.43
C VAL A 318 -4.03 -20.51 -6.22
N SER A 319 -4.91 -20.00 -7.08
CA SER A 319 -4.66 -18.76 -7.85
C SER A 319 -4.37 -17.57 -6.95
N LEU A 320 -5.22 -17.34 -5.95
CA LEU A 320 -5.05 -16.25 -4.98
C LEU A 320 -3.77 -16.39 -4.14
N THR A 321 -3.43 -17.63 -3.75
CA THR A 321 -2.19 -17.93 -3.01
C THR A 321 -0.97 -17.61 -3.86
N LEU A 322 -0.95 -18.07 -5.11
CA LEU A 322 0.15 -17.81 -6.04
C LEU A 322 0.25 -16.32 -6.41
N TYR A 323 -0.88 -15.64 -6.60
CA TYR A 323 -0.88 -14.19 -6.81
C TYR A 323 -0.33 -13.44 -5.58
N GLY A 324 -0.71 -13.84 -4.36
CA GLY A 324 -0.16 -13.27 -3.14
C GLY A 324 1.36 -13.46 -3.07
N LEU A 325 1.83 -14.67 -3.31
CA LEU A 325 3.26 -15.03 -3.21
C LEU A 325 4.14 -14.39 -4.29
N LEU A 326 3.64 -14.30 -5.54
CA LEU A 326 4.43 -13.97 -6.73
C LEU A 326 4.03 -12.64 -7.37
N GLY A 327 2.95 -12.00 -6.89
CA GLY A 327 2.44 -10.75 -7.44
C GLY A 327 3.12 -9.51 -6.87
N LYS A 328 2.34 -8.44 -6.71
CA LYS A 328 2.82 -7.10 -6.32
C LYS A 328 3.80 -7.10 -5.16
N MET A 329 3.50 -7.82 -4.07
CA MET A 329 4.34 -7.83 -2.87
C MET A 329 5.76 -8.36 -3.14
N ALA A 330 5.90 -9.32 -4.06
CA ALA A 330 7.19 -9.87 -4.48
C ALA A 330 7.94 -8.94 -5.44
N VAL A 331 7.21 -8.24 -6.29
CA VAL A 331 7.77 -7.35 -7.33
C VAL A 331 8.22 -6.00 -6.75
N ASP A 332 7.50 -5.45 -5.77
CA ASP A 332 7.76 -4.12 -5.18
C ASP A 332 9.23 -3.88 -4.81
N PRO A 333 9.88 -4.71 -3.96
CA PRO A 333 11.25 -4.46 -3.54
C PRO A 333 12.24 -4.52 -4.71
N ILE A 334 11.93 -5.32 -5.73
CA ILE A 334 12.78 -5.47 -6.92
C ILE A 334 12.67 -4.23 -7.80
N LEU A 335 11.45 -3.70 -8.00
CA LEU A 335 11.22 -2.46 -8.76
C LEU A 335 11.85 -1.26 -8.05
N ILE A 336 11.71 -1.15 -6.73
CA ILE A 336 12.35 -0.11 -5.91
C ILE A 336 13.87 -0.17 -6.09
N SER A 337 14.47 -1.36 -5.99
CA SER A 337 15.89 -1.56 -6.23
C SER A 337 16.30 -1.21 -7.66
N PHE A 338 15.49 -1.55 -8.64
CA PHE A 338 15.73 -1.21 -10.05
C PHE A 338 15.69 0.30 -10.29
N VAL A 339 14.68 1.01 -9.76
CA VAL A 339 14.59 2.48 -9.84
C VAL A 339 15.81 3.14 -9.20
N SER A 340 16.26 2.64 -8.05
CA SER A 340 17.46 3.19 -7.36
C SER A 340 18.75 3.07 -8.18
N GLU A 341 18.86 2.04 -9.00
CA GLU A 341 20.03 1.83 -9.88
C GLU A 341 19.98 2.70 -11.15
N GLN A 342 18.77 3.08 -11.60
CA GLN A 342 18.60 3.86 -12.85
C GLN A 342 18.56 5.37 -12.60
N ALA A 343 18.05 5.83 -11.46
CA ALA A 343 17.97 7.25 -11.13
C ALA A 343 19.32 7.82 -10.68
N SER A 344 19.57 9.11 -10.94
CA SER A 344 20.75 9.78 -10.42
C SER A 344 20.64 10.01 -8.92
N ALA A 345 21.76 10.05 -8.19
CA ALA A 345 21.78 10.30 -6.76
C ALA A 345 21.07 11.62 -6.38
N LYS A 346 21.23 12.68 -7.21
CA LYS A 346 20.58 14.00 -7.02
C LYS A 346 19.07 13.97 -7.26
N SER A 347 18.56 12.98 -8.03
CA SER A 347 17.14 12.89 -8.40
C SER A 347 16.44 11.67 -7.82
N LEU A 348 17.12 10.87 -6.98
CA LEU A 348 16.61 9.61 -6.45
C LEU A 348 15.30 9.80 -5.65
N GLY A 349 15.24 10.80 -4.80
CA GLY A 349 14.01 11.11 -4.04
C GLY A 349 12.84 11.45 -4.95
N ARG A 350 13.06 12.24 -6.01
CA ARG A 350 12.03 12.58 -7.01
C ARG A 350 11.59 11.35 -7.82
N ALA A 351 12.53 10.46 -8.17
CA ALA A 351 12.21 9.22 -8.87
C ALA A 351 11.32 8.31 -8.03
N PHE A 352 11.61 8.15 -6.74
CA PHE A 352 10.75 7.39 -5.81
C PHE A 352 9.40 8.05 -5.59
N SER A 353 9.34 9.37 -5.51
CA SER A 353 8.07 10.09 -5.40
C SER A 353 7.18 9.87 -6.61
N LEU A 354 7.74 9.94 -7.84
CA LEU A 354 7.02 9.64 -9.08
C LEU A 354 6.59 8.17 -9.13
N PHE A 355 7.49 7.25 -8.81
CA PHE A 355 7.20 5.82 -8.74
C PHE A 355 6.01 5.54 -7.81
N ASN A 356 6.05 6.07 -6.58
CA ASN A 356 4.96 5.91 -5.63
C ASN A 356 3.67 6.59 -6.09
N PHE A 357 3.74 7.79 -6.69
CA PHE A 357 2.59 8.50 -7.21
C PHE A 357 1.86 7.68 -8.29
N PHE A 358 2.58 7.11 -9.24
CA PHE A 358 1.99 6.25 -10.28
C PHE A 358 1.36 4.99 -9.66
N GLY A 359 2.04 4.33 -8.72
CA GLY A 359 1.47 3.19 -8.01
C GLY A 359 0.20 3.54 -7.25
N MET A 360 0.23 4.63 -6.47
CA MET A 360 -0.92 5.04 -5.65
C MET A 360 -2.07 5.62 -6.48
N SER A 361 -1.83 6.20 -7.66
CA SER A 361 -2.90 6.66 -8.55
C SER A 361 -3.79 5.50 -9.02
N SER A 362 -3.25 4.28 -9.10
CA SER A 362 -4.05 3.08 -9.38
C SER A 362 -5.06 2.77 -8.25
N ALA A 363 -4.70 3.05 -7.00
CA ALA A 363 -5.62 2.90 -5.86
C ALA A 363 -6.79 3.88 -5.89
N VAL A 364 -6.62 5.01 -6.59
CA VAL A 364 -7.70 5.98 -6.83
C VAL A 364 -8.63 5.48 -7.94
N VAL A 365 -8.06 4.95 -9.03
CA VAL A 365 -8.80 4.58 -10.24
C VAL A 365 -9.47 3.21 -10.12
N ALA A 366 -8.75 2.19 -9.63
CA ALA A 366 -9.19 0.81 -9.66
C ALA A 366 -10.53 0.55 -8.95
N PRO A 367 -10.81 1.10 -7.74
CA PRO A 367 -12.06 0.81 -7.05
C PRO A 367 -13.29 1.31 -7.81
N THR A 368 -13.32 2.57 -8.22
CA THR A 368 -14.47 3.16 -8.94
C THR A 368 -14.63 2.56 -10.33
N LEU A 369 -13.53 2.40 -11.08
CA LEU A 369 -13.59 1.86 -12.44
C LEU A 369 -14.06 0.41 -12.44
N THR A 370 -13.60 -0.42 -11.50
CA THR A 370 -14.08 -1.79 -11.35
C THR A 370 -15.57 -1.84 -11.00
N GLY A 371 -16.03 -0.95 -10.09
CA GLY A 371 -17.43 -0.82 -9.76
C GLY A 371 -18.28 -0.46 -10.98
N PHE A 372 -17.85 0.55 -11.74
CA PHE A 372 -18.52 0.99 -12.96
C PHE A 372 -18.61 -0.14 -14.02
N ILE A 373 -17.52 -0.85 -14.25
CA ILE A 373 -17.50 -2.01 -15.16
C ILE A 373 -18.48 -3.07 -14.67
N SER A 374 -18.51 -3.35 -13.38
CA SER A 374 -19.43 -4.30 -12.78
C SER A 374 -20.90 -3.87 -12.93
N ASP A 375 -21.21 -2.58 -12.80
CA ASP A 375 -22.56 -2.03 -12.97
C ASP A 375 -23.04 -2.19 -14.44
N VAL A 376 -22.13 -1.95 -15.39
CA VAL A 376 -22.47 -2.06 -16.84
C VAL A 376 -22.56 -3.51 -17.31
N THR A 377 -21.71 -4.39 -16.79
CA THR A 377 -21.55 -5.76 -17.29
C THR A 377 -22.27 -6.82 -16.45
N GLY A 378 -22.69 -6.45 -15.24
CA GLY A 378 -23.30 -7.38 -14.28
C GLY A 378 -22.30 -8.30 -13.57
N SER A 379 -20.99 -8.20 -13.86
CA SER A 379 -19.96 -9.06 -13.26
C SER A 379 -18.66 -8.30 -13.01
N LYS A 380 -17.96 -8.69 -11.95
CA LYS A 380 -16.61 -8.21 -11.63
C LYS A 380 -15.50 -8.93 -12.40
N GLU A 381 -15.82 -10.09 -13.02
CA GLU A 381 -14.85 -10.93 -13.74
C GLU A 381 -14.12 -10.17 -14.84
N ILE A 382 -14.86 -9.33 -15.59
CA ILE A 382 -14.29 -8.53 -16.68
C ILE A 382 -13.20 -7.59 -16.14
N SER A 383 -13.37 -7.04 -14.95
CA SER A 383 -12.37 -6.17 -14.32
C SER A 383 -11.07 -6.91 -13.98
N PHE A 384 -11.17 -8.19 -13.56
CA PHE A 384 -9.98 -9.03 -13.35
C PHE A 384 -9.23 -9.29 -14.67
N VAL A 385 -9.98 -9.58 -15.75
CA VAL A 385 -9.40 -9.78 -17.09
C VAL A 385 -8.72 -8.49 -17.59
N ILE A 386 -9.39 -7.35 -17.47
CA ILE A 386 -8.80 -6.04 -17.81
C ILE A 386 -7.53 -5.80 -17.02
N SER A 387 -7.53 -6.09 -15.73
CA SER A 387 -6.35 -5.96 -14.88
C SER A 387 -5.20 -6.87 -15.34
N ALA A 388 -5.49 -8.13 -15.69
CA ALA A 388 -4.49 -9.03 -16.25
C ALA A 388 -3.91 -8.47 -17.57
N CYS A 389 -4.75 -7.96 -18.46
CA CYS A 389 -4.34 -7.32 -19.72
C CYS A 389 -3.48 -6.07 -19.46
N LEU A 390 -3.82 -5.25 -18.46
CA LEU A 390 -3.01 -4.09 -18.07
C LEU A 390 -1.62 -4.50 -17.59
N VAL A 391 -1.52 -5.53 -16.72
CA VAL A 391 -0.23 -6.04 -16.26
C VAL A 391 0.59 -6.58 -17.42
N VAL A 392 0.00 -7.34 -18.34
CA VAL A 392 0.69 -7.81 -19.56
C VAL A 392 1.17 -6.64 -20.41
N THR A 393 0.32 -5.63 -20.62
CA THR A 393 0.67 -4.44 -21.40
C THR A 393 1.84 -3.69 -20.79
N GLY A 394 1.80 -3.42 -19.47
CA GLY A 394 2.90 -2.79 -18.74
C GLY A 394 4.20 -3.59 -18.83
N THR A 395 4.10 -4.91 -18.68
CA THR A 395 5.22 -5.85 -18.79
C THR A 395 5.85 -5.85 -20.17
N LEU A 396 5.04 -5.85 -21.23
CA LEU A 396 5.53 -5.79 -22.63
C LEU A 396 6.21 -4.46 -22.91
N ILE A 397 5.64 -3.33 -22.52
CA ILE A 397 6.26 -2.01 -22.68
C ILE A 397 7.61 -1.96 -21.97
N PHE A 398 7.67 -2.41 -20.72
CA PHE A 398 8.91 -2.46 -19.96
C PHE A 398 9.96 -3.37 -20.61
N ALA A 399 9.56 -4.55 -21.09
CA ALA A 399 10.44 -5.48 -21.79
C ALA A 399 11.03 -4.88 -23.07
N VAL A 400 10.19 -4.28 -23.92
CA VAL A 400 10.61 -3.65 -25.19
C VAL A 400 11.61 -2.51 -24.92
N VAL A 401 11.27 -1.61 -23.99
CA VAL A 401 12.12 -0.45 -23.67
C VAL A 401 13.48 -0.91 -23.10
N THR A 402 13.48 -1.92 -22.25
CA THR A 402 14.70 -2.45 -21.64
C THR A 402 15.59 -3.14 -22.69
N LEU A 403 15.00 -3.93 -23.58
CA LEU A 403 15.72 -4.59 -24.68
C LEU A 403 16.31 -3.56 -25.65
N TYR A 404 15.55 -2.52 -25.98
CA TYR A 404 16.02 -1.44 -26.85
C TYR A 404 17.23 -0.72 -26.25
N LYS A 405 17.15 -0.36 -24.96
CA LYS A 405 18.28 0.29 -24.24
C LYS A 405 19.51 -0.61 -24.23
N LYS A 406 19.35 -1.91 -23.97
CA LYS A 406 20.47 -2.86 -23.98
C LYS A 406 21.17 -2.93 -25.35
N LYS A 407 20.39 -3.00 -26.45
CA LYS A 407 20.93 -3.01 -27.81
C LYS A 407 21.65 -1.69 -28.17
N ALA A 408 21.08 -0.54 -27.76
CA ALA A 408 21.72 0.76 -27.97
C ALA A 408 23.07 0.86 -27.26
N THR A 409 23.16 0.41 -26.00
CA THR A 409 24.41 0.40 -25.23
C THR A 409 25.44 -0.53 -25.85
N GLN A 410 25.06 -1.70 -26.38
CA GLN A 410 25.96 -2.64 -27.03
C GLN A 410 26.51 -2.07 -28.35
N ARG A 411 25.68 -1.35 -29.13
CA ARG A 411 26.14 -0.70 -30.39
C ARG A 411 27.16 0.39 -30.11
N ILE A 412 27.00 1.18 -29.07
CA ILE A 412 27.94 2.22 -28.65
C ILE A 412 29.26 1.62 -28.15
N ALA A 413 29.22 0.48 -27.50
CA ALA A 413 30.40 -0.21 -27.01
C ALA A 413 31.19 -0.98 -28.10
N SER A 414 30.53 -1.23 -29.26
CA SER A 414 31.15 -1.90 -30.43
C SER A 414 31.60 -0.94 -31.51
N ALA A 415 31.27 0.34 -31.42
CA ALA A 415 31.74 1.43 -32.28
C ALA A 415 32.90 2.19 -31.64
#